data_fa4baa8f6a2cb679f6cab69906e73e6d
#
_entry.id   fa4baa8f6a2cb679f6cab69906e73e6d
#
_cell.length_a   1.000
_cell.length_b   1.000
_cell.length_c   1.000
_cell.angle_alpha   90.00
_cell.angle_beta   90.00
_cell.angle_gamma   90.00
#
_symmetry.space_group_name_H-M   'P 1'
#
loop_
_entity.id
_entity.type
_entity.pdbx_description
1 polymer ?
#
loop_
_entity_poly.entity_id
_entity_poly.type
_entity_poly.pdbx_seq_one_letter_code
_entity_poly.pdbx_strand_id
1 'polypeptide(L)'
;TWQSYGIESWPTFVIIDHNGFLVDKISGDMQFKLLESTISGLAKEVSSDLKNKTKTMQVHPKTKFFGVLNNPCGLLFNNGLLYIADTGNNRILECTVDGHIKRVFGNGLALNMDGIASEAAFNRPVGLCLARDHLYVADTGNHAIRRVRLLDGVVDTLLGDGKAGTLNEQIVSVFHEVQLN
;
A
#
# COMPACT_ATOMS: atom_id res chain seq x y z
N THR A 1 -11.02 7.90 -11.07
CA THR A 1 -11.11 6.51 -10.61
C THR A 1 -10.93 6.44 -9.10
N TRP A 2 -11.12 5.30 -8.47
CA TRP A 2 -11.10 5.09 -7.01
C TRP A 2 -9.84 5.66 -6.33
N GLN A 3 -8.68 5.43 -6.93
CA GLN A 3 -7.39 5.94 -6.43
C GLN A 3 -7.28 7.47 -6.43
N SER A 4 -7.94 8.14 -7.35
CA SER A 4 -7.91 9.62 -7.44
C SER A 4 -8.60 10.30 -6.27
N TYR A 5 -9.52 9.60 -5.60
CA TYR A 5 -10.25 10.10 -4.44
C TYR A 5 -9.74 9.54 -3.11
N GLY A 6 -8.68 8.70 -3.12
CA GLY A 6 -8.12 8.09 -1.92
C GLY A 6 -9.15 7.23 -1.18
N ILE A 7 -9.91 6.40 -1.92
CA ILE A 7 -10.92 5.51 -1.33
C ILE A 7 -10.22 4.26 -0.83
N GLU A 8 -10.28 4.03 0.48
CA GLU A 8 -9.60 2.95 1.20
C GLU A 8 -10.56 1.87 1.71
N SER A 9 -11.86 2.17 1.79
CA SER A 9 -12.88 1.26 2.33
C SER A 9 -14.21 1.37 1.60
N TRP A 10 -15.05 0.34 1.73
CA TRP A 10 -16.40 0.29 1.20
C TRP A 10 -17.44 0.14 2.33
N PRO A 11 -18.59 0.81 2.21
CA PRO A 11 -18.94 1.85 1.23
C PRO A 11 -18.25 3.19 1.55
N THR A 12 -17.94 3.99 0.53
CA THR A 12 -17.45 5.37 0.68
C THR A 12 -18.23 6.31 -0.23
N PHE A 13 -18.73 7.39 0.32
CA PHE A 13 -19.39 8.48 -0.40
C PHE A 13 -18.39 9.62 -0.59
N VAL A 14 -18.24 10.07 -1.81
CA VAL A 14 -17.42 11.24 -2.16
C VAL A 14 -18.35 12.36 -2.56
N ILE A 15 -18.32 13.47 -1.81
CA ILE A 15 -19.20 14.62 -2.01
C ILE A 15 -18.40 15.70 -2.74
N ILE A 16 -18.93 16.15 -3.87
CA ILE A 16 -18.29 17.14 -4.73
C ILE A 16 -19.27 18.30 -4.93
N ASP A 17 -18.78 19.54 -4.78
CA ASP A 17 -19.59 20.73 -4.97
C ASP A 17 -19.86 21.04 -6.44
N HIS A 18 -20.68 22.06 -6.68
CA HIS A 18 -21.05 22.50 -8.03
C HIS A 18 -19.90 23.10 -8.85
N ASN A 19 -18.77 23.41 -8.21
CA ASN A 19 -17.54 23.89 -8.85
C ASN A 19 -16.57 22.76 -9.18
N GLY A 20 -16.87 21.51 -8.77
CA GLY A 20 -16.05 20.34 -8.97
C GLY A 20 -15.02 20.10 -7.86
N PHE A 21 -15.11 20.79 -6.74
CA PHE A 21 -14.21 20.58 -5.61
C PHE A 21 -14.73 19.50 -4.65
N LEU A 22 -13.82 18.69 -4.15
CA LEU A 22 -14.12 17.72 -3.11
C LEU A 22 -14.47 18.45 -1.80
N VAL A 23 -15.69 18.23 -1.30
CA VAL A 23 -16.18 18.80 -0.05
C VAL A 23 -15.93 17.86 1.10
N ASP A 24 -16.32 16.58 0.95
CA ASP A 24 -16.22 15.60 2.02
C ASP A 24 -16.07 14.18 1.48
N LYS A 25 -15.56 13.29 2.34
CA LYS A 25 -15.44 11.85 2.09
C LYS A 25 -15.94 11.09 3.32
N ILE A 26 -17.08 10.43 3.19
CA ILE A 26 -17.76 9.72 4.26
C ILE A 26 -17.63 8.22 4.02
N SER A 27 -16.95 7.50 4.90
CA SER A 27 -16.72 6.05 4.81
C SER A 27 -17.51 5.30 5.89
N GLY A 28 -17.97 4.09 5.55
CA GLY A 28 -18.69 3.18 6.44
C GLY A 28 -20.20 3.16 6.24
N ASP A 29 -20.81 2.09 6.74
CA ASP A 29 -22.26 1.90 6.73
C ASP A 29 -22.94 2.85 7.71
N MET A 30 -24.18 3.25 7.40
CA MET A 30 -25.08 3.99 8.28
C MET A 30 -24.71 5.46 8.57
N GLN A 31 -23.87 6.11 7.77
CA GLN A 31 -23.58 7.55 7.87
C GLN A 31 -24.62 8.45 7.17
N PHE A 32 -25.86 7.98 6.97
CA PHE A 32 -26.91 8.68 6.23
C PHE A 32 -27.25 10.08 6.79
N LYS A 33 -27.24 10.25 8.10
CA LYS A 33 -27.53 11.57 8.71
C LYS A 33 -26.44 12.59 8.40
N LEU A 34 -25.17 12.16 8.41
CA LEU A 34 -24.05 13.02 8.06
C LEU A 34 -24.09 13.37 6.57
N LEU A 35 -24.33 12.36 5.72
CA LEU A 35 -24.48 12.55 4.27
C LEU A 35 -25.63 13.53 3.96
N GLU A 36 -26.80 13.36 4.58
CA GLU A 36 -27.96 14.22 4.39
C GLU A 36 -27.68 15.66 4.85
N SER A 37 -27.02 15.85 6.00
CA SER A 37 -26.67 17.18 6.50
C SER A 37 -25.69 17.91 5.58
N THR A 38 -24.66 17.20 5.07
CA THR A 38 -23.67 17.77 4.15
C THR A 38 -24.31 18.15 2.82
N ILE A 39 -25.13 17.26 2.24
CA ILE A 39 -25.84 17.55 0.98
C ILE A 39 -26.83 18.69 1.14
N SER A 40 -27.57 18.71 2.24
CA SER A 40 -28.54 19.78 2.51
C SER A 40 -27.88 21.14 2.73
N GLY A 41 -26.69 21.17 3.34
CA GLY A 41 -25.86 22.37 3.46
C GLY A 41 -25.47 22.91 2.08
N LEU A 42 -24.90 22.07 1.25
CA LEU A 42 -24.47 22.43 -0.11
C LEU A 42 -25.66 22.87 -0.99
N ALA A 43 -26.82 22.21 -0.89
CA ALA A 43 -28.01 22.57 -1.66
C ALA A 43 -28.55 23.96 -1.30
N LYS A 44 -28.40 24.39 -0.05
CA LYS A 44 -28.78 25.75 0.39
C LYS A 44 -27.85 26.82 -0.18
N GLU A 45 -26.55 26.55 -0.25
CA GLU A 45 -25.58 27.48 -0.84
C GLU A 45 -25.79 27.68 -2.35
N VAL A 46 -26.21 26.62 -3.03
CA VAL A 46 -26.35 26.59 -4.49
C VAL A 46 -27.71 27.11 -4.98
N SER A 47 -28.72 27.18 -4.13
CA SER A 47 -30.11 27.55 -4.52
C SER A 47 -30.24 28.95 -5.14
N SER A 48 -29.25 29.83 -4.98
CA SER A 48 -29.22 31.16 -5.62
C SER A 48 -28.60 31.18 -7.02
N ASP A 49 -27.72 30.21 -7.37
CA ASP A 49 -26.93 30.25 -8.62
C ASP A 49 -27.38 29.27 -9.71
N LEU A 50 -28.28 28.34 -9.41
CA LEU A 50 -28.60 27.20 -10.29
C LEU A 50 -29.51 27.52 -11.48
N LYS A 51 -29.93 28.78 -11.69
CA LYS A 51 -30.91 29.06 -12.74
C LYS A 51 -30.39 28.97 -14.18
N ASN A 52 -29.08 28.84 -14.46
CA ASN A 52 -28.63 28.93 -15.86
C ASN A 52 -27.29 28.28 -16.25
N LYS A 53 -26.77 27.23 -15.68
CA LYS A 53 -25.57 26.58 -16.28
C LYS A 53 -25.53 25.07 -16.08
N THR A 54 -25.86 24.31 -17.11
CA THR A 54 -25.35 22.94 -17.33
C THR A 54 -23.84 23.02 -17.58
N LYS A 55 -23.06 23.07 -16.49
CA LYS A 55 -21.61 23.00 -16.60
C LYS A 55 -21.21 21.53 -16.49
N THR A 56 -20.59 21.01 -17.55
CA THR A 56 -19.94 19.70 -17.47
C THR A 56 -18.94 19.75 -16.32
N MET A 57 -19.18 18.98 -15.29
CA MET A 57 -18.36 18.95 -14.09
C MET A 57 -16.99 18.36 -14.45
N GLN A 58 -15.99 19.21 -14.53
CA GLN A 58 -14.60 18.74 -14.59
C GLN A 58 -14.16 18.46 -13.16
N VAL A 59 -14.18 17.18 -12.81
CA VAL A 59 -13.63 16.73 -11.54
C VAL A 59 -12.11 16.87 -11.63
N HIS A 60 -11.57 17.86 -10.92
CA HIS A 60 -10.13 17.97 -10.72
C HIS A 60 -9.74 17.03 -9.59
N PRO A 61 -9.06 15.91 -9.86
CA PRO A 61 -8.47 15.12 -8.78
C PRO A 61 -7.55 16.09 -8.02
N LYS A 62 -7.63 16.09 -6.67
CA LYS A 62 -6.62 16.73 -5.84
C LYS A 62 -5.27 16.37 -6.42
N THR A 63 -4.45 17.38 -6.67
CA THR A 63 -3.06 17.25 -7.13
C THR A 63 -2.49 15.93 -6.64
N LYS A 64 -2.01 15.11 -7.59
CA LYS A 64 -1.27 13.89 -7.26
C LYS A 64 -0.31 14.27 -6.15
N PHE A 65 -0.59 13.83 -4.94
CA PHE A 65 0.48 13.68 -3.99
C PHE A 65 1.38 12.64 -4.63
N PHE A 66 2.47 13.10 -5.23
CA PHE A 66 3.57 12.23 -5.57
C PHE A 66 4.21 11.80 -4.24
N GLY A 67 3.44 11.05 -3.47
CA GLY A 67 3.98 10.37 -2.32
C GLY A 67 4.99 9.37 -2.84
N VAL A 68 6.16 9.34 -2.24
CA VAL A 68 7.18 8.33 -2.53
C VAL A 68 6.62 6.93 -2.26
N LEU A 69 5.64 6.83 -1.36
CA LEU A 69 5.00 5.59 -0.91
C LEU A 69 3.61 5.40 -1.51
N ASN A 70 3.27 4.13 -1.79
CA ASN A 70 1.96 3.71 -2.22
C ASN A 70 1.49 2.54 -1.34
N ASN A 71 0.50 2.81 -0.46
CA ASN A 71 -0.07 1.81 0.44
C ASN A 71 0.99 1.04 1.26
N PRO A 72 1.86 1.72 2.05
CA PRO A 72 2.84 1.04 2.88
C PRO A 72 2.14 0.26 3.99
N CYS A 73 2.37 -1.06 4.06
CA CYS A 73 1.71 -1.93 5.03
C CYS A 73 2.64 -2.44 6.14
N GLY A 74 3.94 -2.54 5.89
CA GLY A 74 4.91 -3.02 6.85
C GLY A 74 5.95 -1.97 7.20
N LEU A 75 6.26 -1.85 8.50
CA LEU A 75 7.29 -0.96 9.01
C LEU A 75 8.14 -1.68 10.06
N LEU A 76 9.44 -1.64 9.90
CA LEU A 76 10.41 -2.18 10.84
C LEU A 76 11.49 -1.15 11.14
N PHE A 77 11.79 -0.92 12.40
CA PHE A 77 12.90 -0.07 12.83
C PHE A 77 14.05 -0.92 13.38
N ASN A 78 15.26 -0.67 12.90
CA ASN A 78 16.47 -1.31 13.44
C ASN A 78 17.69 -0.42 13.21
N ASN A 79 18.49 -0.24 14.26
CA ASN A 79 19.77 0.49 14.22
C ASN A 79 19.73 1.84 13.50
N GLY A 80 18.70 2.66 13.78
CA GLY A 80 18.56 4.00 13.18
C GLY A 80 18.03 4.00 11.74
N LEU A 81 17.65 2.83 11.21
CA LEU A 81 17.06 2.68 9.89
C LEU A 81 15.62 2.19 9.97
N LEU A 82 14.80 2.69 9.06
CA LEU A 82 13.45 2.22 8.81
C LEU A 82 13.44 1.33 7.56
N TYR A 83 12.82 0.17 7.67
CA TYR A 83 12.49 -0.69 6.54
C TYR A 83 11.00 -0.60 6.30
N ILE A 84 10.59 -0.29 5.08
CA ILE A 84 9.20 -0.03 4.73
C ILE A 84 8.78 -0.96 3.60
N ALA A 85 7.76 -1.79 3.83
CA ALA A 85 7.09 -2.51 2.76
C ALA A 85 6.17 -1.53 2.01
N ASP A 86 6.65 -0.99 0.90
CA ASP A 86 5.93 -0.09 0.00
C ASP A 86 5.07 -0.94 -0.95
N THR A 87 4.02 -1.51 -0.36
CA THR A 87 3.21 -2.62 -0.89
C THR A 87 2.63 -2.32 -2.27
N GLY A 88 2.07 -1.13 -2.46
CA GLY A 88 1.46 -0.75 -3.73
C GLY A 88 2.48 -0.44 -4.84
N ASN A 89 3.75 -0.26 -4.48
CA ASN A 89 4.87 -0.08 -5.42
C ASN A 89 5.72 -1.35 -5.55
N ASN A 90 5.31 -2.47 -4.95
CA ASN A 90 5.97 -3.78 -5.04
C ASN A 90 7.48 -3.74 -4.72
N ARG A 91 7.85 -3.02 -3.65
CA ARG A 91 9.25 -2.83 -3.27
C ARG A 91 9.41 -2.67 -1.76
N ILE A 92 10.63 -2.82 -1.29
CA ILE A 92 11.02 -2.51 0.09
C ILE A 92 11.97 -1.33 0.07
N LEU A 93 11.76 -0.38 0.97
CA LEU A 93 12.65 0.77 1.14
C LEU A 93 13.43 0.63 2.45
N GLU A 94 14.71 0.99 2.41
CA GLU A 94 15.54 1.26 3.57
C GLU A 94 15.76 2.76 3.65
N CYS A 95 15.34 3.38 4.75
CA CYS A 95 15.37 4.81 4.95
C CYS A 95 16.04 5.16 6.28
N THR A 96 16.57 6.37 6.38
CA THR A 96 16.88 6.98 7.68
C THR A 96 15.60 7.45 8.37
N VAL A 97 15.65 7.72 9.68
CA VAL A 97 14.48 8.17 10.46
C VAL A 97 13.97 9.56 10.05
N ASP A 98 14.77 10.36 9.38
CA ASP A 98 14.41 11.63 8.78
C ASP A 98 13.84 11.51 7.35
N GLY A 99 13.65 10.27 6.87
CA GLY A 99 12.95 9.97 5.62
C GLY A 99 13.83 9.91 4.37
N HIS A 100 15.15 9.97 4.48
CA HIS A 100 16.03 9.81 3.32
C HIS A 100 16.14 8.33 2.92
N ILE A 101 15.78 8.01 1.69
CA ILE A 101 15.90 6.65 1.14
C ILE A 101 17.38 6.35 0.88
N LYS A 102 17.88 5.28 1.49
CA LYS A 102 19.25 4.79 1.31
C LYS A 102 19.33 3.69 0.26
N ARG A 103 18.40 2.73 0.32
CA ARG A 103 18.35 1.60 -0.63
C ARG A 103 16.91 1.28 -0.98
N VAL A 104 16.75 0.72 -2.17
CA VAL A 104 15.48 0.18 -2.66
C VAL A 104 15.73 -1.27 -3.04
N PHE A 105 14.93 -2.18 -2.53
CA PHE A 105 14.91 -3.59 -2.91
C PHE A 105 13.64 -3.86 -3.69
N GLY A 106 13.79 -4.32 -4.92
CA GLY A 106 12.70 -4.56 -5.86
C GLY A 106 12.60 -3.50 -6.96
N ASN A 107 12.38 -3.96 -8.20
CA ASN A 107 12.27 -3.11 -9.40
C ASN A 107 10.89 -2.46 -9.59
N GLY A 108 9.94 -2.73 -8.69
CA GLY A 108 8.57 -2.18 -8.73
C GLY A 108 7.57 -2.98 -9.56
N LEU A 109 8.01 -3.99 -10.28
CA LEU A 109 7.11 -4.87 -11.03
C LEU A 109 6.50 -5.93 -10.10
N ALA A 110 5.23 -6.25 -10.32
CA ALA A 110 4.53 -7.31 -9.57
C ALA A 110 4.92 -8.68 -10.13
N LEU A 111 6.10 -9.18 -9.75
CA LEU A 111 6.66 -10.46 -10.22
C LEU A 111 7.27 -11.22 -9.04
N ASN A 112 7.47 -12.53 -9.23
CA ASN A 112 8.26 -13.36 -8.33
C ASN A 112 9.64 -13.60 -8.97
N MET A 113 10.61 -12.72 -8.65
CA MET A 113 11.93 -12.77 -9.25
C MET A 113 13.02 -12.53 -8.20
N ASP A 114 13.95 -13.46 -8.10
CA ASP A 114 15.17 -13.36 -7.29
C ASP A 114 16.25 -12.55 -8.03
N GLY A 115 17.24 -12.03 -7.31
CA GLY A 115 18.35 -11.30 -7.90
C GLY A 115 18.90 -10.22 -7.00
N ILE A 116 19.71 -9.33 -7.56
CA ILE A 116 20.19 -8.14 -6.85
C ILE A 116 19.04 -7.15 -6.61
N ALA A 117 19.22 -6.22 -5.70
CA ALA A 117 18.19 -5.29 -5.25
C ALA A 117 17.41 -4.59 -6.39
N SER A 118 18.10 -4.21 -7.48
CA SER A 118 17.50 -3.51 -8.62
C SER A 118 16.82 -4.42 -9.64
N GLU A 119 17.07 -5.73 -9.60
CA GLU A 119 16.53 -6.72 -10.54
C GLU A 119 15.43 -7.56 -9.90
N ALA A 120 15.56 -7.85 -8.61
CA ALA A 120 14.55 -8.58 -7.86
C ALA A 120 13.16 -7.92 -7.99
N ALA A 121 12.12 -8.72 -7.87
CA ALA A 121 10.75 -8.21 -7.86
C ALA A 121 9.93 -8.87 -6.75
N PHE A 122 9.01 -8.09 -6.22
CA PHE A 122 8.02 -8.49 -5.22
C PHE A 122 6.61 -8.29 -5.77
N ASN A 123 5.62 -8.87 -5.11
CA ASN A 123 4.22 -8.63 -5.43
C ASN A 123 3.44 -8.38 -4.13
N ARG A 124 3.12 -7.12 -3.86
CA ARG A 124 2.42 -6.68 -2.66
C ARG A 124 3.08 -7.19 -1.36
N PRO A 125 4.35 -6.89 -1.12
CA PRO A 125 5.02 -7.26 0.12
C PRO A 125 4.36 -6.56 1.31
N VAL A 126 4.21 -7.25 2.46
CA VAL A 126 3.50 -6.72 3.63
C VAL A 126 4.35 -6.84 4.90
N GLY A 127 4.59 -8.05 5.39
CA GLY A 127 5.29 -8.27 6.65
C GLY A 127 6.79 -8.15 6.51
N LEU A 128 7.44 -7.56 7.51
CA LEU A 128 8.89 -7.43 7.61
C LEU A 128 9.38 -7.96 8.94
N CYS A 129 10.45 -8.73 8.90
CA CYS A 129 11.16 -9.18 10.10
C CYS A 129 12.66 -9.17 9.82
N LEU A 130 13.45 -8.77 10.81
CA LEU A 130 14.91 -8.77 10.73
C LEU A 130 15.48 -9.84 11.65
N ALA A 131 16.34 -10.69 11.12
CA ALA A 131 17.13 -11.61 11.92
C ALA A 131 18.58 -11.61 11.44
N ARG A 132 19.49 -11.30 12.35
CA ARG A 132 20.92 -11.12 12.05
C ARG A 132 21.11 -10.05 10.95
N ASP A 133 21.66 -10.43 9.82
CA ASP A 133 21.97 -9.59 8.65
C ASP A 133 20.97 -9.77 7.48
N HIS A 134 19.83 -10.42 7.74
CA HIS A 134 18.81 -10.70 6.73
C HIS A 134 17.48 -10.05 7.09
N LEU A 135 16.87 -9.40 6.11
CA LEU A 135 15.49 -8.95 6.18
C LEU A 135 14.58 -10.00 5.50
N TYR A 136 13.63 -10.51 6.25
CA TYR A 136 12.63 -11.45 5.76
C TYR A 136 11.35 -10.67 5.41
N VAL A 137 10.80 -10.98 4.25
CA VAL A 137 9.66 -10.27 3.67
C VAL A 137 8.54 -11.25 3.36
N ALA A 138 7.36 -11.01 3.92
CA ALA A 138 6.15 -11.69 3.50
C ALA A 138 5.70 -11.10 2.16
N ASP A 139 6.03 -11.77 1.07
CA ASP A 139 5.71 -11.38 -0.31
C ASP A 139 4.33 -11.92 -0.68
N THR A 140 3.31 -11.26 -0.13
CA THR A 140 1.95 -11.78 -0.01
C THR A 140 1.31 -12.11 -1.36
N GLY A 141 1.49 -11.27 -2.36
CA GLY A 141 0.94 -11.52 -3.70
C GLY A 141 1.63 -12.64 -4.46
N ASN A 142 2.83 -13.05 -4.01
CA ASN A 142 3.58 -14.18 -4.54
C ASN A 142 3.46 -15.44 -3.66
N HIS A 143 2.69 -15.38 -2.58
CA HIS A 143 2.56 -16.50 -1.63
C HIS A 143 3.92 -17.05 -1.20
N ALA A 144 4.88 -16.16 -0.93
CA ALA A 144 6.27 -16.49 -0.66
C ALA A 144 6.84 -15.73 0.53
N ILE A 145 7.84 -16.32 1.17
CA ILE A 145 8.74 -15.61 2.07
C ILE A 145 10.04 -15.37 1.31
N ARG A 146 10.38 -14.10 1.18
CA ARG A 146 11.63 -13.68 0.53
C ARG A 146 12.63 -13.25 1.57
N ARG A 147 13.90 -13.46 1.28
CA ARG A 147 15.01 -13.07 2.14
C ARG A 147 15.88 -12.06 1.40
N VAL A 148 16.14 -10.93 2.04
CA VAL A 148 17.05 -9.89 1.54
C VAL A 148 18.30 -9.90 2.40
N ARG A 149 19.44 -10.18 1.82
CA ARG A 149 20.74 -10.09 2.49
C ARG A 149 21.17 -8.62 2.55
N LEU A 150 21.24 -8.04 3.76
CA LEU A 150 21.47 -6.61 3.91
C LEU A 150 22.90 -6.17 3.50
N LEU A 151 23.87 -7.09 3.50
CA LEU A 151 25.24 -6.77 3.13
C LEU A 151 25.35 -6.27 1.68
N ASP A 152 24.69 -6.94 0.74
CA ASP A 152 24.81 -6.71 -0.70
C ASP A 152 23.48 -6.48 -1.41
N GLY A 153 22.36 -6.64 -0.71
CA GLY A 153 21.02 -6.43 -1.26
C GLY A 153 20.49 -7.56 -2.14
N VAL A 154 21.11 -8.73 -2.11
CA VAL A 154 20.62 -9.89 -2.85
C VAL A 154 19.32 -10.39 -2.22
N VAL A 155 18.33 -10.64 -3.07
CA VAL A 155 17.01 -11.16 -2.71
C VAL A 155 16.88 -12.58 -3.25
N ASP A 156 16.50 -13.50 -2.38
CA ASP A 156 16.19 -14.88 -2.74
C ASP A 156 14.86 -15.35 -2.12
N THR A 157 14.26 -16.36 -2.74
CA THR A 157 13.04 -16.98 -2.23
C THR A 157 13.41 -18.04 -1.19
N LEU A 158 12.95 -17.86 0.04
CA LEU A 158 13.19 -18.82 1.13
C LEU A 158 12.12 -19.91 1.16
N LEU A 159 10.84 -19.53 1.00
CA LEU A 159 9.67 -20.42 1.03
C LEU A 159 8.63 -19.92 0.03
N GLY A 160 7.85 -20.86 -0.52
CA GLY A 160 6.77 -20.57 -1.47
C GLY A 160 7.21 -20.67 -2.93
N ASP A 161 6.28 -21.07 -3.78
CA ASP A 161 6.50 -21.33 -5.21
C ASP A 161 5.72 -20.36 -6.13
N GLY A 162 5.16 -19.31 -5.54
CA GLY A 162 4.34 -18.33 -6.26
C GLY A 162 2.86 -18.69 -6.37
N LYS A 163 2.43 -19.81 -5.78
CA LYS A 163 1.03 -20.27 -5.80
C LYS A 163 0.45 -20.27 -4.40
N ALA A 164 -0.84 -19.97 -4.31
CA ALA A 164 -1.57 -20.11 -3.05
C ALA A 164 -1.55 -21.58 -2.62
N GLY A 165 -0.87 -21.86 -1.49
CA GLY A 165 -0.78 -23.20 -0.92
C GLY A 165 -2.01 -23.54 -0.10
N THR A 166 -2.32 -24.83 -0.04
CA THR A 166 -3.16 -25.40 1.00
C THR A 166 -2.27 -25.97 2.10
N LEU A 167 -2.67 -25.85 3.36
CA LEU A 167 -1.98 -26.48 4.47
C LEU A 167 -1.87 -27.99 4.20
N ASN A 168 -0.64 -28.46 3.99
CA ASN A 168 -0.37 -29.89 4.03
C ASN A 168 0.76 -30.16 5.05
N GLU A 169 0.79 -31.37 5.56
CA GLU A 169 1.63 -31.79 6.71
C GLU A 169 3.14 -31.61 6.49
N GLN A 170 3.61 -31.48 5.26
CA GLN A 170 5.04 -31.30 4.95
C GLN A 170 5.57 -29.93 5.37
N ILE A 171 4.74 -28.88 5.44
CA ILE A 171 5.18 -27.55 5.85
C ILE A 171 5.44 -27.50 7.37
N VAL A 172 4.72 -28.30 8.15
CA VAL A 172 4.86 -28.35 9.62
C VAL A 172 6.22 -28.88 10.05
N SER A 173 6.83 -29.80 9.29
CA SER A 173 8.15 -30.35 9.60
C SER A 173 9.30 -29.36 9.43
N VAL A 174 9.22 -28.47 8.43
CA VAL A 174 10.26 -27.46 8.18
C VAL A 174 10.31 -26.41 9.30
N PHE A 175 9.17 -26.02 9.86
CA PHE A 175 9.14 -25.08 10.98
C PHE A 175 9.70 -25.67 12.28
N HIS A 176 9.67 -26.99 12.48
CA HIS A 176 10.26 -27.65 13.65
C HIS A 176 11.78 -27.66 13.60
N GLU A 177 12.40 -27.72 12.42
CA GLU A 177 13.87 -27.70 12.27
C GLU A 177 14.47 -26.30 12.46
N VAL A 178 13.72 -25.24 12.19
CA VAL A 178 14.19 -23.84 12.30
C VAL A 178 14.18 -23.35 13.76
N GLN A 179 13.43 -23.96 14.67
CA GLN A 179 13.38 -23.57 16.08
C GLN A 179 14.49 -24.17 16.96
N LEU A 180 15.32 -25.08 16.44
CA LEU A 180 16.29 -25.85 17.25
C LEU A 180 17.76 -25.52 16.94
N ASN A 181 18.08 -24.43 16.22
CA ASN A 181 19.47 -23.99 15.98
C ASN A 181 19.69 -22.51 16.36
#